data_60df1ca717a42381d9c2b974426535a5
#
_entry.id   60df1ca717a42381d9c2b974426535a5
#
_cell.length_a   1.000
_cell.length_b   1.000
_cell.length_c   1.000
_cell.angle_alpha   90.00
_cell.angle_beta   90.00
_cell.angle_gamma   90.00
#
_symmetry.space_group_name_H-M   'P 1'
#
loop_
_entity.id
_entity.type
_entity.pdbx_description
1 polymer ?
#
loop_
_entity_poly.entity_id
_entity_poly.type
_entity_poly.pdbx_seq_one_letter_code
_entity_poly.pdbx_strand_id
1 'polypeptide(L)'
;MKLSNHPKLFAASLAINLVLVSFLGVTYGRQVLQDKAPSAQELLRPMQVMTIDPSWIKSGTPVFKVAQTTHIPGARITTGLWSCEGPAQFEWTFAADETLHILEGEAHIEYLGKKMTLEAGETAFFHANTTAYWHVPKRVLKSYTLHDSGRLVRWYRQIFGE
;
A
#
# COMPACT_ATOMS: atom_id res chain seq x y z
N MET A 1 -37.79 -44.31 -11.45
CA MET A 1 -36.82 -43.24 -11.70
C MET A 1 -35.44 -43.79 -11.38
N LYS A 2 -34.60 -44.12 -12.43
CA LYS A 2 -33.26 -44.68 -12.20
C LYS A 2 -32.34 -43.53 -11.88
N LEU A 3 -31.84 -43.46 -10.63
CA LEU A 3 -30.71 -42.61 -10.28
C LEU A 3 -29.48 -43.10 -11.07
N SER A 4 -29.07 -42.33 -12.08
CA SER A 4 -27.89 -42.62 -12.86
C SER A 4 -26.67 -42.36 -11.94
N ASN A 5 -26.00 -43.44 -11.51
CA ASN A 5 -24.73 -43.36 -10.81
C ASN A 5 -23.69 -42.79 -11.78
N HIS A 6 -23.23 -41.59 -11.56
CA HIS A 6 -22.11 -41.00 -12.31
C HIS A 6 -20.80 -41.04 -11.46
N PRO A 7 -20.21 -42.24 -11.28
CA PRO A 7 -19.01 -42.41 -10.48
C PRO A 7 -17.83 -41.56 -10.98
N LYS A 8 -17.79 -41.33 -12.31
CA LYS A 8 -16.75 -40.52 -12.94
C LYS A 8 -16.87 -39.04 -12.58
N LEU A 9 -18.08 -38.48 -12.47
CA LEU A 9 -18.31 -37.09 -12.05
C LEU A 9 -17.97 -36.89 -10.58
N PHE A 10 -18.33 -37.88 -9.73
CA PHE A 10 -17.99 -37.85 -8.32
C PHE A 10 -16.47 -37.93 -8.10
N ALA A 11 -15.77 -38.83 -8.81
CA ALA A 11 -14.33 -38.95 -8.74
C ALA A 11 -13.61 -37.66 -9.24
N ALA A 12 -14.10 -37.04 -10.31
CA ALA A 12 -13.56 -35.77 -10.83
C ALA A 12 -13.76 -34.64 -9.81
N SER A 13 -14.94 -34.54 -9.20
CA SER A 13 -15.22 -33.54 -8.15
C SER A 13 -14.31 -33.71 -6.93
N LEU A 14 -14.12 -34.96 -6.47
CA LEU A 14 -13.22 -35.28 -5.37
C LEU A 14 -11.77 -34.89 -5.68
N ALA A 15 -11.29 -35.20 -6.88
CA ALA A 15 -9.94 -34.84 -7.30
C ALA A 15 -9.74 -33.32 -7.34
N ILE A 16 -10.70 -32.57 -7.88
CA ILE A 16 -10.66 -31.10 -7.92
C ILE A 16 -10.60 -30.52 -6.49
N ASN A 17 -11.42 -31.03 -5.59
CA ASN A 17 -11.43 -30.56 -4.19
C ASN A 17 -10.10 -30.88 -3.49
N LEU A 18 -9.51 -32.06 -3.71
CA LEU A 18 -8.20 -32.39 -3.15
C LEU A 18 -7.08 -31.46 -3.66
N VAL A 19 -7.09 -31.13 -4.96
CA VAL A 19 -6.14 -30.19 -5.54
C VAL A 19 -6.31 -28.79 -4.93
N LEU A 20 -7.55 -28.31 -4.80
CA LEU A 20 -7.86 -27.03 -4.20
C LEU A 20 -7.40 -26.95 -2.74
N VAL A 21 -7.71 -27.96 -1.93
CA VAL A 21 -7.31 -28.02 -0.51
C VAL A 21 -5.78 -28.08 -0.39
N SER A 22 -5.11 -28.87 -1.24
CA SER A 22 -3.65 -28.93 -1.24
C SER A 22 -3.03 -27.59 -1.65
N PHE A 23 -3.56 -26.94 -2.69
CA PHE A 23 -3.10 -25.63 -3.13
C PHE A 23 -3.28 -24.57 -2.04
N LEU A 24 -4.45 -24.51 -1.39
CA LEU A 24 -4.73 -23.62 -0.26
C LEU A 24 -3.82 -23.91 0.94
N GLY A 25 -3.60 -25.18 1.26
CA GLY A 25 -2.69 -25.60 2.33
C GLY A 25 -1.23 -25.18 2.08
N VAL A 26 -0.75 -25.33 0.85
CA VAL A 26 0.61 -24.90 0.47
C VAL A 26 0.74 -23.38 0.48
N THR A 27 -0.25 -22.67 -0.04
CA THR A 27 -0.22 -21.20 -0.07
C THR A 27 -0.30 -20.61 1.34
N TYR A 28 -1.19 -21.14 2.19
CA TYR A 28 -1.30 -20.74 3.59
C TYR A 28 -0.04 -21.10 4.39
N GLY A 29 0.48 -22.32 4.21
CA GLY A 29 1.71 -22.76 4.87
C GLY A 29 2.93 -21.92 4.49
N ARG A 30 3.04 -21.53 3.20
CA ARG A 30 4.10 -20.59 2.76
C ARG A 30 3.97 -19.23 3.41
N GLN A 31 2.76 -18.72 3.55
CA GLN A 31 2.49 -17.44 4.19
C GLN A 31 2.88 -17.44 5.66
N VAL A 32 2.51 -18.49 6.40
CA VAL A 32 2.86 -18.66 7.82
C VAL A 32 4.38 -18.84 8.01
N LEU A 33 5.04 -19.54 7.09
CA LEU A 33 6.49 -19.74 7.17
C LEU A 33 7.32 -18.50 6.76
N GLN A 34 6.71 -17.54 6.06
CA GLN A 34 7.35 -16.27 5.70
C GLN A 34 7.29 -15.21 6.81
N ASP A 35 6.44 -15.41 7.81
CA ASP A 35 6.30 -14.51 8.98
C ASP A 35 7.42 -14.75 10.02
N LYS A 36 8.66 -14.89 9.55
CA LYS A 36 9.80 -14.79 10.48
C LYS A 36 9.91 -13.38 11.01
N ALA A 37 10.01 -13.28 12.35
CA ALA A 37 10.34 -12.00 12.97
C ALA A 37 11.60 -11.42 12.31
N PRO A 38 11.57 -10.15 11.85
CA PRO A 38 12.71 -9.52 11.22
C PRO A 38 13.89 -9.45 12.21
N SER A 39 15.11 -9.57 11.70
CA SER A 39 16.31 -9.36 12.51
C SER A 39 16.38 -7.89 12.98
N ALA A 40 17.08 -7.61 14.06
CA ALA A 40 17.26 -6.25 14.55
C ALA A 40 17.87 -5.31 13.48
N GLN A 41 18.69 -5.82 12.58
CA GLN A 41 19.25 -5.07 11.44
C GLN A 41 18.23 -4.76 10.36
N GLU A 42 17.20 -5.59 10.18
CA GLU A 42 16.09 -5.31 9.28
C GLU A 42 15.13 -4.26 9.83
N LEU A 43 15.12 -4.05 11.15
CA LEU A 43 14.30 -3.03 11.83
C LEU A 43 14.93 -1.63 11.75
N LEU A 44 16.25 -1.53 11.61
CA LEU A 44 17.00 -0.27 11.60
C LEU A 44 17.39 0.10 10.17
N ARG A 45 16.46 0.62 9.40
CA ARG A 45 16.73 1.07 8.03
C ARG A 45 16.89 2.59 7.97
N PRO A 46 18.08 3.09 7.55
CA PRO A 46 18.23 4.53 7.34
C PRO A 46 17.34 5.00 6.19
N MET A 47 16.88 6.24 6.26
CA MET A 47 16.17 6.87 5.15
C MET A 47 17.09 7.03 3.96
N GLN A 48 16.66 6.59 2.79
CA GLN A 48 17.39 6.67 1.53
C GLN A 48 16.70 7.65 0.58
N VAL A 49 17.49 8.30 -0.28
CA VAL A 49 16.94 9.18 -1.31
C VAL A 49 16.04 8.38 -2.23
N MET A 50 14.87 8.92 -2.48
CA MET A 50 13.86 8.37 -3.36
C MET A 50 13.73 9.25 -4.59
N THR A 51 13.78 8.65 -5.78
CA THR A 51 13.50 9.34 -7.04
C THR A 51 12.04 9.15 -7.39
N ILE A 52 11.38 10.24 -7.79
CA ILE A 52 10.00 10.22 -8.33
C ILE A 52 10.04 10.65 -9.79
N ASP A 53 8.91 10.49 -10.49
CA ASP A 53 8.74 11.02 -11.84
C ASP A 53 8.86 12.55 -11.80
N PRO A 54 9.80 13.15 -12.57
CA PRO A 54 9.99 14.60 -12.58
C PRO A 54 8.72 15.39 -12.98
N SER A 55 7.83 14.79 -13.77
CA SER A 55 6.55 15.42 -14.18
C SER A 55 5.60 15.70 -13.00
N TRP A 56 5.77 14.99 -11.89
CA TRP A 56 4.99 15.22 -10.68
C TRP A 56 5.40 16.51 -9.96
N ILE A 57 6.66 16.96 -10.12
CA ILE A 57 7.16 18.17 -9.48
C ILE A 57 6.62 19.39 -10.25
N LYS A 58 5.89 20.26 -9.56
CA LYS A 58 5.32 21.49 -10.14
C LYS A 58 6.19 22.72 -9.85
N SER A 59 6.85 22.73 -8.70
CA SER A 59 7.84 23.79 -8.38
C SER A 59 8.82 23.35 -7.29
N GLY A 60 9.97 24.02 -7.23
CA GLY A 60 11.03 23.73 -6.28
C GLY A 60 11.94 22.59 -6.70
N THR A 61 12.85 22.23 -5.81
CA THR A 61 13.81 21.13 -6.00
C THR A 61 13.75 20.19 -4.78
N PRO A 62 12.64 19.46 -4.61
CA PRO A 62 12.45 18.61 -3.43
C PRO A 62 13.47 17.48 -3.35
N VAL A 63 13.87 17.17 -2.12
CA VAL A 63 14.61 15.94 -1.84
C VAL A 63 13.68 15.01 -1.07
N PHE A 64 13.31 13.92 -1.73
CA PHE A 64 12.48 12.88 -1.11
C PHE A 64 13.36 11.79 -0.51
N LYS A 65 12.98 11.32 0.68
CA LYS A 65 13.62 10.17 1.32
C LYS A 65 12.57 9.21 1.83
N VAL A 66 12.91 7.93 1.83
CA VAL A 66 12.04 6.85 2.30
C VAL A 66 12.83 5.82 3.10
N ALA A 67 12.21 5.29 4.15
CA ALA A 67 12.66 4.09 4.83
C ALA A 67 11.45 3.17 5.00
N GLN A 68 11.42 2.08 4.24
CA GLN A 68 10.41 1.05 4.44
C GLN A 68 10.78 0.22 5.66
N THR A 69 9.95 0.22 6.69
CA THR A 69 10.21 -0.48 7.95
C THR A 69 9.67 -1.89 7.94
N THR A 70 8.52 -2.11 7.35
CA THR A 70 7.87 -3.44 7.30
C THR A 70 7.20 -3.64 5.95
N HIS A 71 7.26 -4.87 5.46
CA HIS A 71 6.47 -5.34 4.35
C HIS A 71 5.94 -6.74 4.68
N ILE A 72 4.62 -6.87 4.78
CA ILE A 72 3.95 -8.15 5.05
C ILE A 72 3.18 -8.56 3.78
N PRO A 73 3.78 -9.41 2.93
CA PRO A 73 3.22 -9.72 1.60
C PRO A 73 1.83 -10.33 1.68
N GLY A 74 1.59 -11.21 2.65
CA GLY A 74 0.30 -11.88 2.83
C GLY A 74 -0.82 -10.95 3.26
N ALA A 75 -0.54 -10.04 4.19
CA ALA A 75 -1.48 -9.00 4.61
C ALA A 75 -1.51 -7.80 3.66
N ARG A 76 -0.57 -7.73 2.69
CA ARG A 76 -0.43 -6.61 1.74
C ARG A 76 -0.32 -5.25 2.43
N ILE A 77 0.41 -5.24 3.53
CA ILE A 77 0.68 -4.05 4.33
C ILE A 77 2.14 -3.68 4.14
N THR A 78 2.38 -2.40 3.90
CA THR A 78 3.72 -1.80 3.89
C THR A 78 3.71 -0.59 4.80
N THR A 79 4.68 -0.50 5.70
CA THR A 79 4.85 0.64 6.60
C THR A 79 6.22 1.26 6.43
N GLY A 80 6.34 2.54 6.75
CA GLY A 80 7.63 3.22 6.67
C GLY A 80 7.58 4.67 7.10
N LEU A 81 8.71 5.32 6.87
CA LEU A 81 8.89 6.76 6.98
C LEU A 81 9.11 7.35 5.60
N TRP A 82 8.59 8.53 5.40
CA TRP A 82 8.80 9.32 4.19
C TRP A 82 9.00 10.77 4.55
N SER A 83 9.92 11.45 3.87
CA SER A 83 10.13 12.88 4.05
C SER A 83 10.30 13.60 2.72
N CYS A 84 9.94 14.87 2.75
CA CYS A 84 10.22 15.83 1.68
C CYS A 84 10.90 17.06 2.29
N GLU A 85 12.07 17.40 1.75
CA GLU A 85 12.70 18.69 2.00
C GLU A 85 12.19 19.68 0.93
N GLY A 86 11.63 20.79 1.36
CA GLY A 86 11.09 21.85 0.52
C GLY A 86 12.01 23.07 0.45
N PRO A 87 11.50 24.22 -0.08
CA PRO A 87 10.13 24.40 -0.55
C PRO A 87 9.84 23.62 -1.84
N ALA A 88 8.65 23.00 -1.90
CA ALA A 88 8.26 22.18 -3.04
C ALA A 88 6.76 22.12 -3.25
N GLN A 89 6.35 21.97 -4.50
CA GLN A 89 4.99 21.67 -4.89
C GLN A 89 5.01 20.49 -5.85
N PHE A 90 4.16 19.50 -5.62
CA PHE A 90 4.11 18.29 -6.43
C PHE A 90 2.74 17.63 -6.36
N GLU A 91 2.43 16.83 -7.37
CA GLU A 91 1.29 15.92 -7.37
C GLU A 91 1.77 14.54 -6.91
N TRP A 92 0.94 13.89 -6.10
CA TRP A 92 1.19 12.54 -5.63
C TRP A 92 0.00 11.65 -5.90
N THR A 93 0.21 10.63 -6.73
CA THR A 93 -0.83 9.63 -7.01
C THR A 93 -0.63 8.43 -6.11
N PHE A 94 -1.67 8.08 -5.35
CA PHE A 94 -1.65 6.98 -4.41
C PHE A 94 -1.91 5.66 -5.12
N ALA A 95 -0.93 4.76 -5.13
CA ALA A 95 -1.07 3.43 -5.72
C ALA A 95 -1.83 2.43 -4.82
N ALA A 96 -1.92 2.72 -3.52
CA ALA A 96 -2.62 1.95 -2.50
C ALA A 96 -3.37 2.89 -1.56
N ASP A 97 -4.32 2.38 -0.79
CA ASP A 97 -4.90 3.14 0.32
C ASP A 97 -3.78 3.46 1.32
N GLU A 98 -3.62 4.73 1.68
CA GLU A 98 -2.55 5.19 2.55
C GLU A 98 -3.11 5.90 3.78
N THR A 99 -2.76 5.39 4.96
CA THR A 99 -2.88 6.13 6.22
C THR A 99 -1.53 6.74 6.53
N LEU A 100 -1.49 8.02 6.81
CA LEU A 100 -0.27 8.71 7.22
C LEU A 100 -0.45 9.47 8.53
N HIS A 101 0.65 9.69 9.22
CA HIS A 101 0.72 10.50 10.43
C HIS A 101 1.94 11.42 10.31
N ILE A 102 1.71 12.73 10.45
CA ILE A 102 2.79 13.72 10.38
C ILE A 102 3.58 13.69 11.69
N LEU A 103 4.87 13.45 11.58
CA LEU A 103 5.80 13.40 12.71
C LEU A 103 6.49 14.74 12.94
N GLU A 104 6.84 15.44 11.83
CA GLU A 104 7.54 16.73 11.88
C GLU A 104 7.13 17.59 10.68
N GLY A 105 7.09 18.90 10.90
CA GLY A 105 6.79 19.88 9.87
C GLY A 105 5.33 19.95 9.50
N GLU A 106 5.08 20.46 8.28
CA GLU A 106 3.72 20.67 7.77
C GLU A 106 3.66 20.45 6.27
N ALA A 107 2.46 20.16 5.78
CA ALA A 107 2.15 20.11 4.35
C ALA A 107 0.74 20.68 4.10
N HIS A 108 0.65 21.57 3.11
CA HIS A 108 -0.64 22.04 2.62
C HIS A 108 -1.08 21.13 1.47
N ILE A 109 -2.26 20.57 1.59
CA ILE A 109 -2.73 19.51 0.67
C ILE A 109 -4.05 19.94 0.05
N GLU A 110 -4.17 19.75 -1.25
CA GLU A 110 -5.45 19.78 -1.95
C GLU A 110 -5.80 18.37 -2.41
N TYR A 111 -6.91 17.84 -1.90
CA TYR A 111 -7.34 16.47 -2.14
C TYR A 111 -8.86 16.43 -2.32
N LEU A 112 -9.33 15.84 -3.44
CA LEU A 112 -10.75 15.73 -3.79
C LEU A 112 -11.49 17.08 -3.67
N GLY A 113 -10.86 18.17 -4.14
CA GLY A 113 -11.41 19.53 -4.11
C GLY A 113 -11.43 20.19 -2.73
N LYS A 114 -10.84 19.57 -1.71
CA LYS A 114 -10.72 20.14 -0.37
C LYS A 114 -9.27 20.54 -0.10
N LYS A 115 -9.07 21.70 0.52
CA LYS A 115 -7.78 22.18 0.99
C LYS A 115 -7.67 21.94 2.49
N MET A 116 -6.53 21.41 2.91
CA MET A 116 -6.22 21.14 4.31
C MET A 116 -4.74 21.40 4.57
N THR A 117 -4.39 21.73 5.79
CA THR A 117 -3.02 21.73 6.29
C THR A 117 -2.90 20.54 7.21
N LEU A 118 -1.87 19.75 7.04
CA LEU A 118 -1.50 18.66 7.95
C LEU A 118 -0.25 19.08 8.70
N GLU A 119 -0.35 19.16 10.02
CA GLU A 119 0.72 19.52 10.93
C GLU A 119 1.18 18.31 11.74
N ALA A 120 2.32 18.45 12.42
CA ALA A 120 2.84 17.41 13.31
C ALA A 120 1.79 16.98 14.36
N GLY A 121 1.57 15.67 14.48
CA GLY A 121 0.56 15.07 15.33
C GLY A 121 -0.75 14.71 14.61
N GLU A 122 -0.98 15.21 13.40
CA GLU A 122 -2.20 14.94 12.65
C GLU A 122 -2.09 13.69 11.77
N THR A 123 -3.24 13.10 11.50
CA THR A 123 -3.38 11.88 10.70
C THR A 123 -4.35 12.12 9.55
N ALA A 124 -4.04 11.59 8.37
CA ALA A 124 -4.89 11.64 7.20
C ALA A 124 -4.95 10.29 6.50
N PHE A 125 -6.00 10.11 5.71
CA PHE A 125 -6.22 8.92 4.89
C PHE A 125 -6.46 9.33 3.43
N PHE A 126 -5.81 8.60 2.52
CA PHE A 126 -5.91 8.82 1.08
C PHE A 126 -6.27 7.50 0.38
N HIS A 127 -7.20 7.56 -0.55
CA HIS A 127 -7.63 6.40 -1.31
C HIS A 127 -6.67 6.06 -2.45
N ALA A 128 -6.53 4.77 -2.72
CA ALA A 128 -5.85 4.27 -3.91
C ALA A 128 -6.46 4.85 -5.20
N ASN A 129 -5.61 5.06 -6.21
CA ASN A 129 -5.95 5.62 -7.53
C ASN A 129 -6.47 7.06 -7.48
N THR A 130 -6.20 7.79 -6.41
CA THR A 130 -6.47 9.23 -6.32
C THR A 130 -5.18 10.03 -6.32
N THR A 131 -5.27 11.30 -6.63
CA THR A 131 -4.14 12.23 -6.65
C THR A 131 -4.38 13.36 -5.68
N ALA A 132 -3.35 13.73 -4.91
CA ALA A 132 -3.33 14.92 -4.10
C ALA A 132 -2.25 15.88 -4.59
N TYR A 133 -2.54 17.17 -4.51
CA TYR A 133 -1.55 18.23 -4.69
C TYR A 133 -0.95 18.60 -3.33
N TRP A 134 0.38 18.58 -3.26
CA TRP A 134 1.15 18.85 -2.06
C TRP A 134 1.95 20.13 -2.21
N HIS A 135 1.90 20.98 -1.20
CA HIS A 135 2.82 22.09 -1.00
C HIS A 135 3.51 21.91 0.35
N VAL A 136 4.80 21.69 0.32
CA VAL A 136 5.67 21.57 1.50
C VAL A 136 6.48 22.84 1.61
N PRO A 137 6.20 23.74 2.59
CA PRO A 137 6.88 25.02 2.71
C PRO A 137 8.37 24.90 3.07
N LYS A 138 8.69 23.98 3.95
CA LYS A 138 10.06 23.75 4.43
C LYS A 138 10.42 22.28 4.42
N ARG A 139 9.79 21.51 5.29
CA ARG A 139 10.04 20.08 5.46
C ARG A 139 8.80 19.42 6.01
N VAL A 140 8.60 18.17 5.61
CA VAL A 140 7.65 17.28 6.26
C VAL A 140 8.28 15.90 6.44
N LEU A 141 8.06 15.29 7.60
CA LEU A 141 8.34 13.89 7.88
C LEU A 141 7.04 13.22 8.31
N LYS A 142 6.70 12.11 7.69
CA LYS A 142 5.53 11.32 8.03
C LYS A 142 5.87 9.84 8.20
N SER A 143 5.15 9.15 9.06
CA SER A 143 4.99 7.70 8.97
C SER A 143 3.84 7.39 8.01
N TYR A 144 3.91 6.25 7.34
CA TYR A 144 2.86 5.80 6.46
C TYR A 144 2.57 4.31 6.63
N THR A 145 1.33 3.95 6.37
CA THR A 145 0.86 2.57 6.22
C THR A 145 0.10 2.45 4.91
N LEU A 146 0.61 1.64 4.00
CA LEU A 146 -0.04 1.32 2.74
C LEU A 146 -0.83 0.02 2.88
N HIS A 147 -2.06 0.03 2.43
CA HIS A 147 -2.95 -1.11 2.35
C HIS A 147 -3.23 -1.43 0.89
N ASP A 148 -2.53 -2.42 0.34
CA ASP A 148 -2.79 -2.86 -1.03
C ASP A 148 -3.99 -3.80 -1.06
N SER A 149 -5.12 -3.31 -1.55
CA SER A 149 -6.36 -4.08 -1.69
C SER A 149 -6.27 -5.24 -2.69
N GLY A 150 -5.13 -5.36 -3.41
CA GLY A 150 -4.89 -6.40 -4.40
C GLY A 150 -5.57 -6.16 -5.74
N ARG A 151 -5.09 -6.92 -6.74
CA ARG A 151 -5.46 -6.70 -8.16
C ARG A 151 -6.95 -6.85 -8.44
N LEU A 152 -7.59 -7.87 -7.84
CA LEU A 152 -9.02 -8.14 -8.05
C LEU A 152 -9.92 -7.05 -7.45
N VAL A 153 -9.60 -6.59 -6.23
CA VAL A 153 -10.37 -5.52 -5.58
C VAL A 153 -10.17 -4.19 -6.29
N ARG A 154 -8.94 -3.87 -6.72
CA ARG A 154 -8.68 -2.68 -7.54
C ARG A 154 -9.46 -2.72 -8.85
N TRP A 155 -9.46 -3.86 -9.54
CA TRP A 155 -10.23 -4.06 -10.77
C TRP A 155 -11.74 -3.90 -10.53
N TYR A 156 -12.27 -4.49 -9.43
CA TYR A 156 -13.67 -4.36 -9.06
C TYR A 156 -14.06 -2.90 -8.79
N ARG A 157 -13.28 -2.15 -8.00
CA ARG A 157 -13.49 -0.72 -7.74
C ARG A 157 -13.45 0.11 -9.02
N GLN A 158 -12.56 -0.22 -9.95
CA GLN A 158 -12.46 0.50 -11.23
C GLN A 158 -13.69 0.29 -12.12
N ILE A 159 -14.35 -0.87 -12.07
CA ILE A 159 -15.53 -1.17 -12.90
C ILE A 159 -16.82 -0.68 -12.25
N PHE A 160 -16.95 -0.79 -10.94
CA PHE A 160 -18.20 -0.54 -10.22
C PHE A 160 -18.23 0.78 -9.45
N GLY A 161 -17.16 1.58 -9.49
CA GLY A 161 -17.17 2.99 -9.07
C GLY A 161 -17.20 3.23 -7.56
N GLU A 162 -16.68 2.31 -6.73
CA GLU A 162 -16.43 2.52 -5.30
C GLU A 162 -14.98 2.85 -5.02
#